data_8dc69c262a40a25077248d97b7db4b4e
#
_entry.id   8dc69c262a40a25077248d97b7db4b4e
#
_cell.length_a   1.000
_cell.length_b   1.000
_cell.length_c   1.000
_cell.angle_alpha   90.00
_cell.angle_beta   90.00
_cell.angle_gamma   90.00
#
_symmetry.space_group_name_H-M   'P 1'
#
loop_
_entity.id
_entity.type
_entity.pdbx_description
1 polymer ?
#
loop_
_entity_poly.entity_id
_entity_poly.type
_entity_poly.pdbx_seq_one_letter_code
_entity_poly.pdbx_strand_id
1 'polypeptide(L)'
;MVVGSIAFLAACSTPKENEMEWFDHAVKTSGQQLLYMVEQLKNEPDTACFPRSIKDGKFRLEHPTDWTSGFYPGSMWLAYELTDDEALAKEARKYTNRLQDMQYYTGNHDLGFMMFCSYGQGIRLKPESTDSLILIHSSESLSSRFSPKVGLIRSWDFGDWSYPVIIDNMMNLEMLFWASEQTNNPKYREIAISHADKTLKNHFRADMTSYHVVSYLADSGEVESKGTFQGYADSSAWARGQAWGVYGYTMCYRFTKQQSYLDAAHKIARFIIDHRPATNDYIPYWDYDAPKIPNEPRDASAAAVTASALLELSGYGDKKQGEEYFRYAENILKQLSSEEYLAKEGENHGFILLHSVGSFPHNSEIDTPLNYADYYYLEAMKRYKDLKEKSDY
;
A
#
# COMPACT_ATOMS: atom_id res chain seq x y z
N MET A 1 -48.94 32.67 51.12
CA MET A 1 -48.83 31.48 50.25
C MET A 1 -48.03 31.89 49.05
N VAL A 2 -46.76 31.45 48.99
CA VAL A 2 -45.88 31.70 47.83
C VAL A 2 -45.80 30.38 47.07
N VAL A 3 -46.31 30.37 45.85
CA VAL A 3 -46.22 29.20 44.95
C VAL A 3 -44.94 29.32 44.17
N GLY A 4 -43.96 28.44 44.46
CA GLY A 4 -42.70 28.34 43.69
C GLY A 4 -42.91 27.46 42.48
N SER A 5 -42.72 28.01 41.29
CA SER A 5 -42.67 27.26 40.01
C SER A 5 -41.30 26.62 39.87
N ILE A 6 -41.26 25.28 39.85
CA ILE A 6 -40.06 24.51 39.52
C ILE A 6 -40.06 24.34 38.00
N ALA A 7 -39.12 25.01 37.31
CA ALA A 7 -38.84 24.77 35.89
C ALA A 7 -37.97 23.53 35.74
N PHE A 8 -38.51 22.47 35.13
CA PHE A 8 -37.73 21.32 34.64
C PHE A 8 -36.99 21.72 33.36
N LEU A 9 -35.67 21.88 33.48
CA LEU A 9 -34.78 21.91 32.32
C LEU A 9 -34.60 20.48 31.80
N ALA A 10 -35.32 20.14 30.74
CA ALA A 10 -35.04 18.94 29.97
C ALA A 10 -33.73 19.18 29.20
N ALA A 11 -32.66 18.55 29.66
CA ALA A 11 -31.44 18.46 28.91
C ALA A 11 -31.71 17.53 27.69
N CYS A 12 -31.87 18.11 26.50
CA CYS A 12 -31.78 17.36 25.25
C CYS A 12 -30.33 16.89 25.12
N SER A 13 -30.03 15.64 25.49
CA SER A 13 -28.84 14.94 25.04
C SER A 13 -29.04 14.64 23.56
N THR A 14 -28.37 15.39 22.71
CA THR A 14 -28.15 14.97 21.32
C THR A 14 -27.53 13.57 21.37
N PRO A 15 -28.03 12.59 20.58
CA PRO A 15 -27.34 11.30 20.46
C PRO A 15 -25.88 11.59 20.09
N LYS A 16 -24.91 11.04 20.79
CA LYS A 16 -23.54 10.98 20.29
C LYS A 16 -23.65 10.25 18.95
N GLU A 17 -23.45 10.96 17.84
CA GLU A 17 -23.22 10.32 16.55
C GLU A 17 -22.14 9.27 16.79
N ASN A 18 -22.37 8.07 16.30
CA ASN A 18 -21.41 6.99 16.40
C ASN A 18 -20.19 7.42 15.58
N GLU A 19 -19.12 7.85 16.21
CA GLU A 19 -17.90 8.33 15.56
C GLU A 19 -17.33 7.32 14.55
N MET A 20 -17.75 6.05 14.63
CA MET A 20 -17.30 4.95 13.78
C MET A 20 -18.32 4.56 12.69
N GLU A 21 -19.45 5.25 12.55
CA GLU A 21 -20.50 4.87 11.57
C GLU A 21 -19.97 4.82 10.13
N TRP A 22 -19.16 5.81 9.74
CA TRP A 22 -18.51 5.82 8.42
C TRP A 22 -17.57 4.62 8.23
N PHE A 23 -16.85 4.24 9.30
CA PHE A 23 -15.92 3.12 9.29
C PHE A 23 -16.68 1.79 9.14
N ASP A 24 -17.70 1.56 9.94
CA ASP A 24 -18.52 0.34 9.91
C ASP A 24 -19.19 0.18 8.55
N HIS A 25 -19.72 1.28 7.98
CA HIS A 25 -20.28 1.29 6.63
C HIS A 25 -19.23 0.91 5.59
N ALA A 26 -18.06 1.53 5.63
CA ALA A 26 -16.99 1.30 4.67
C ALA A 26 -16.44 -0.13 4.73
N VAL A 27 -16.24 -0.68 5.93
CA VAL A 27 -15.82 -2.09 6.14
C VAL A 27 -16.86 -3.06 5.58
N LYS A 28 -18.13 -2.84 5.90
CA LYS A 28 -19.23 -3.69 5.38
C LYS A 28 -19.29 -3.64 3.85
N THR A 29 -19.29 -2.44 3.27
CA THR A 29 -19.31 -2.25 1.81
C THR A 29 -18.11 -2.93 1.14
N SER A 30 -16.92 -2.80 1.72
CA SER A 30 -15.70 -3.43 1.18
C SER A 30 -15.81 -4.96 1.12
N GLY A 31 -16.30 -5.59 2.19
CA GLY A 31 -16.52 -7.04 2.21
C GLY A 31 -17.55 -7.50 1.16
N GLN A 32 -18.65 -6.76 1.03
CA GLN A 32 -19.70 -7.02 0.04
C GLN A 32 -19.18 -6.86 -1.40
N GLN A 33 -18.38 -5.82 -1.68
CA GLN A 33 -17.75 -5.60 -2.97
C GLN A 33 -16.84 -6.77 -3.36
N LEU A 34 -15.97 -7.23 -2.47
CA LEU A 34 -15.09 -8.36 -2.75
C LEU A 34 -15.87 -9.66 -3.00
N LEU A 35 -16.95 -9.94 -2.25
CA LEU A 35 -17.81 -11.09 -2.49
C LEU A 35 -18.56 -10.94 -3.83
N TYR A 36 -19.01 -9.75 -4.18
CA TYR A 36 -19.61 -9.49 -5.50
C TYR A 36 -18.58 -9.74 -6.62
N MET A 37 -17.33 -9.28 -6.48
CA MET A 37 -16.26 -9.59 -7.43
C MET A 37 -16.05 -11.10 -7.60
N VAL A 38 -16.07 -11.88 -6.51
CA VAL A 38 -15.97 -13.36 -6.57
C VAL A 38 -17.06 -13.94 -7.46
N GLU A 39 -18.31 -13.47 -7.35
CA GLU A 39 -19.40 -13.93 -8.20
C GLU A 39 -19.22 -13.58 -9.67
N GLN A 40 -18.74 -12.34 -9.95
CA GLN A 40 -18.49 -11.91 -11.33
C GLN A 40 -17.37 -12.76 -11.99
N LEU A 41 -16.31 -13.06 -11.25
CA LEU A 41 -15.16 -13.81 -11.75
C LEU A 41 -15.48 -15.30 -12.07
N LYS A 42 -16.61 -15.85 -11.61
CA LYS A 42 -17.03 -17.22 -11.99
C LYS A 42 -17.29 -17.39 -13.49
N ASN A 43 -17.56 -16.30 -14.18
CA ASN A 43 -17.84 -16.29 -15.61
C ASN A 43 -16.59 -16.02 -16.46
N GLU A 44 -15.46 -15.74 -15.82
CA GLU A 44 -14.21 -15.44 -16.50
C GLU A 44 -13.35 -16.71 -16.70
N PRO A 45 -12.52 -16.74 -17.77
CA PRO A 45 -11.63 -17.89 -18.01
C PRO A 45 -10.64 -18.06 -16.86
N ASP A 46 -10.43 -19.32 -16.47
CA ASP A 46 -9.53 -19.69 -15.34
C ASP A 46 -8.03 -19.42 -15.61
N THR A 47 -7.67 -19.05 -16.85
CA THR A 47 -6.27 -18.89 -17.31
C THR A 47 -5.65 -17.55 -16.94
N ALA A 48 -6.45 -16.48 -16.77
CA ALA A 48 -6.00 -15.19 -16.27
C ALA A 48 -6.77 -14.92 -14.98
N CYS A 49 -6.10 -14.97 -13.85
CA CYS A 49 -6.79 -15.31 -12.61
C CYS A 49 -6.97 -14.14 -11.64
N PHE A 50 -6.24 -13.02 -11.83
CA PHE A 50 -6.18 -11.98 -10.81
C PHE A 50 -6.74 -10.67 -11.35
N PRO A 51 -7.85 -10.16 -10.79
CA PRO A 51 -8.40 -8.87 -11.18
C PRO A 51 -7.44 -7.78 -10.75
N ARG A 52 -7.01 -6.95 -11.71
CA ARG A 52 -6.10 -5.83 -11.49
C ARG A 52 -6.83 -4.49 -11.51
N SER A 53 -7.65 -4.28 -12.53
CA SER A 53 -8.39 -3.05 -12.77
C SER A 53 -9.56 -3.27 -13.74
N ILE A 54 -10.14 -2.18 -14.26
CA ILE A 54 -11.15 -2.19 -15.31
C ILE A 54 -10.57 -1.55 -16.57
N LYS A 55 -10.77 -2.18 -17.72
CA LYS A 55 -10.43 -1.64 -19.02
C LYS A 55 -11.62 -1.82 -19.98
N ASP A 56 -12.07 -0.75 -20.61
CA ASP A 56 -13.18 -0.75 -21.58
C ASP A 56 -14.46 -1.41 -20.98
N GLY A 57 -14.76 -1.14 -19.71
CA GLY A 57 -15.91 -1.67 -18.98
C GLY A 57 -15.85 -3.17 -18.65
N LYS A 58 -14.67 -3.79 -18.74
CA LYS A 58 -14.43 -5.21 -18.41
C LYS A 58 -13.29 -5.35 -17.41
N PHE A 59 -13.26 -6.49 -16.72
CA PHE A 59 -12.08 -6.83 -15.92
C PHE A 59 -10.82 -6.81 -16.77
N ARG A 60 -9.80 -6.14 -16.29
CA ARG A 60 -8.42 -6.39 -16.66
C ARG A 60 -7.89 -7.48 -15.74
N LEU A 61 -7.79 -8.69 -16.26
CA LEU A 61 -7.29 -9.86 -15.55
C LEU A 61 -5.82 -10.09 -15.90
N GLU A 62 -5.03 -10.45 -14.90
CA GLU A 62 -3.60 -10.65 -15.06
C GLU A 62 -3.17 -12.06 -14.65
N HIS A 63 -2.03 -12.48 -15.21
CA HIS A 63 -1.40 -13.75 -14.88
C HIS A 63 -0.75 -13.72 -13.49
N PRO A 64 -0.54 -14.85 -12.80
CA PRO A 64 0.18 -14.91 -11.52
C PRO A 64 1.53 -14.19 -11.48
N THR A 65 2.23 -14.07 -12.63
CA THR A 65 3.51 -13.35 -12.75
C THR A 65 3.39 -11.82 -12.75
N ASP A 66 2.17 -11.26 -12.81
CA ASP A 66 1.96 -9.82 -12.69
C ASP A 66 2.20 -9.38 -11.24
N TRP A 67 2.87 -8.25 -11.07
CA TRP A 67 3.25 -7.72 -9.77
C TRP A 67 2.05 -7.44 -8.84
N THR A 68 0.86 -7.29 -9.42
CA THR A 68 -0.36 -6.99 -8.66
C THR A 68 -1.10 -8.24 -8.19
N SER A 69 -0.64 -9.44 -8.53
CA SER A 69 -1.38 -10.69 -8.29
C SER A 69 -1.63 -11.01 -6.81
N GLY A 70 -0.77 -10.52 -5.91
CA GLY A 70 -0.92 -10.74 -4.47
C GLY A 70 -1.98 -9.88 -3.79
N PHE A 71 -2.37 -8.75 -4.38
CA PHE A 71 -3.25 -7.79 -3.69
C PHE A 71 -4.70 -8.26 -3.61
N TYR A 72 -5.23 -8.93 -4.62
CA TYR A 72 -6.60 -9.43 -4.57
C TYR A 72 -6.81 -10.45 -3.43
N PRO A 73 -6.03 -11.54 -3.33
CA PRO A 73 -6.14 -12.41 -2.14
C PRO A 73 -5.80 -11.68 -0.84
N GLY A 74 -4.84 -10.75 -0.86
CA GLY A 74 -4.50 -9.93 0.30
C GLY A 74 -5.65 -9.07 0.79
N SER A 75 -6.40 -8.44 -0.12
CA SER A 75 -7.60 -7.66 0.22
C SER A 75 -8.69 -8.53 0.86
N MET A 76 -8.88 -9.75 0.37
CA MET A 76 -9.83 -10.68 0.99
C MET A 76 -9.40 -11.11 2.40
N TRP A 77 -8.11 -11.35 2.63
CA TRP A 77 -7.59 -11.65 3.97
C TRP A 77 -7.83 -10.49 4.94
N LEU A 78 -7.56 -9.26 4.52
CA LEU A 78 -7.77 -8.07 5.34
C LEU A 78 -9.27 -7.80 5.58
N ALA A 79 -10.11 -8.00 4.56
CA ALA A 79 -11.55 -7.88 4.72
C ALA A 79 -12.10 -8.95 5.67
N TYR A 80 -11.61 -10.20 5.59
CA TYR A 80 -11.92 -11.23 6.57
C TYR A 80 -11.57 -10.78 7.99
N GLU A 81 -10.38 -10.25 8.21
CA GLU A 81 -9.94 -9.79 9.54
C GLU A 81 -10.82 -8.64 10.09
N LEU A 82 -11.36 -7.81 9.20
CA LEU A 82 -12.23 -6.70 9.58
C LEU A 82 -13.67 -7.11 9.84
N THR A 83 -14.17 -8.17 9.17
CA THR A 83 -15.60 -8.57 9.14
C THR A 83 -15.91 -9.90 9.79
N ASP A 84 -14.90 -10.74 10.03
CA ASP A 84 -15.03 -12.15 10.44
C ASP A 84 -15.84 -13.03 9.45
N ASP A 85 -15.96 -12.62 8.16
CA ASP A 85 -16.69 -13.37 7.15
C ASP A 85 -15.84 -14.51 6.57
N GLU A 86 -16.15 -15.75 6.94
CA GLU A 86 -15.45 -16.96 6.52
C GLU A 86 -15.48 -17.19 4.99
N ALA A 87 -16.45 -16.62 4.26
CA ALA A 87 -16.48 -16.72 2.81
C ALA A 87 -15.29 -15.96 2.19
N LEU A 88 -14.92 -14.81 2.74
CA LEU A 88 -13.74 -14.06 2.34
C LEU A 88 -12.45 -14.85 2.61
N ALA A 89 -12.31 -15.45 3.79
CA ALA A 89 -11.13 -16.26 4.12
C ALA A 89 -10.97 -17.46 3.18
N LYS A 90 -12.07 -18.12 2.82
CA LYS A 90 -12.07 -19.26 1.89
C LYS A 90 -11.59 -18.85 0.49
N GLU A 91 -12.10 -17.75 -0.05
CA GLU A 91 -11.68 -17.28 -1.37
C GLU A 91 -10.26 -16.68 -1.32
N ALA A 92 -9.88 -15.99 -0.25
CA ALA A 92 -8.52 -15.54 -0.02
C ALA A 92 -7.52 -16.70 -0.10
N ARG A 93 -7.79 -17.80 0.59
CA ARG A 93 -6.95 -19.00 0.56
C ARG A 93 -6.86 -19.61 -0.84
N LYS A 94 -7.98 -19.73 -1.53
CA LYS A 94 -8.05 -20.26 -2.89
C LYS A 94 -7.15 -19.46 -3.86
N TYR A 95 -7.22 -18.14 -3.84
CA TYR A 95 -6.39 -17.29 -4.71
C TYR A 95 -4.94 -17.21 -4.24
N THR A 96 -4.67 -17.21 -2.94
CA THR A 96 -3.32 -17.33 -2.39
C THR A 96 -2.63 -18.61 -2.92
N ASN A 97 -3.30 -19.76 -2.88
CA ASN A 97 -2.72 -21.03 -3.35
C ASN A 97 -2.41 -21.04 -4.85
N ARG A 98 -3.10 -20.24 -5.68
CA ARG A 98 -2.76 -20.06 -7.11
C ARG A 98 -1.41 -19.37 -7.34
N LEU A 99 -0.85 -18.72 -6.33
CA LEU A 99 0.46 -18.07 -6.39
C LEU A 99 1.61 -19.00 -5.93
N GLN A 100 1.33 -20.24 -5.56
CA GLN A 100 2.33 -21.14 -5.00
C GLN A 100 3.60 -21.26 -5.84
N ASP A 101 3.48 -21.37 -7.16
CA ASP A 101 4.64 -21.53 -8.05
C ASP A 101 5.46 -20.25 -8.20
N MET A 102 4.91 -19.09 -7.81
CA MET A 102 5.62 -17.81 -7.83
C MET A 102 6.74 -17.76 -6.80
N GLN A 103 6.80 -18.68 -5.83
CA GLN A 103 7.93 -18.81 -4.91
C GLN A 103 9.29 -18.96 -5.62
N TYR A 104 9.31 -19.42 -6.87
CA TYR A 104 10.53 -19.59 -7.69
C TYR A 104 10.68 -18.52 -8.77
N TYR A 105 9.80 -17.52 -8.80
CA TYR A 105 9.83 -16.47 -9.81
C TYR A 105 10.97 -15.49 -9.55
N THR A 106 11.73 -15.17 -10.60
CA THR A 106 12.90 -14.26 -10.53
C THR A 106 12.86 -13.16 -11.60
N GLY A 107 11.74 -12.99 -12.30
CA GLY A 107 11.62 -12.07 -13.43
C GLY A 107 11.62 -10.58 -13.05
N ASN A 108 11.19 -10.25 -11.84
CA ASN A 108 11.23 -8.89 -11.28
C ASN A 108 11.38 -8.92 -9.75
N HIS A 109 11.38 -7.74 -9.14
CA HIS A 109 11.54 -7.58 -7.68
C HIS A 109 10.24 -7.68 -6.88
N ASP A 110 9.07 -7.83 -7.52
CA ASP A 110 7.77 -7.62 -6.88
C ASP A 110 7.27 -8.81 -6.06
N LEU A 111 8.14 -9.76 -5.74
CA LEU A 111 7.77 -10.93 -4.93
C LEU A 111 7.21 -10.58 -3.55
N GLY A 112 7.61 -9.47 -2.97
CA GLY A 112 7.00 -8.98 -1.73
C GLY A 112 5.53 -8.63 -1.93
N PHE A 113 5.20 -7.88 -2.98
CA PHE A 113 3.82 -7.57 -3.34
C PHE A 113 3.01 -8.83 -3.67
N MET A 114 3.59 -9.74 -4.44
CA MET A 114 2.91 -10.98 -4.85
C MET A 114 2.70 -11.94 -3.69
N MET A 115 3.74 -12.22 -2.93
CA MET A 115 3.77 -13.31 -1.96
C MET A 115 3.51 -12.86 -0.53
N PHE A 116 4.04 -11.69 -0.11
CA PHE A 116 3.87 -11.25 1.27
C PHE A 116 2.49 -10.62 1.51
N CYS A 117 1.92 -9.93 0.52
CA CYS A 117 0.54 -9.45 0.61
C CYS A 117 -0.50 -10.59 0.60
N SER A 118 -0.17 -11.76 0.04
CA SER A 118 -1.06 -12.95 -0.02
C SER A 118 -0.74 -13.97 1.07
N TYR A 119 0.34 -14.73 0.92
CA TYR A 119 0.77 -15.74 1.90
C TYR A 119 1.13 -15.13 3.25
N GLY A 120 1.71 -13.92 3.28
CA GLY A 120 2.03 -13.24 4.54
C GLY A 120 0.78 -12.96 5.38
N GLN A 121 -0.32 -12.54 4.76
CA GLN A 121 -1.60 -12.37 5.44
C GLN A 121 -2.20 -13.73 5.83
N GLY A 122 -2.09 -14.73 4.95
CA GLY A 122 -2.55 -16.10 5.23
C GLY A 122 -1.90 -16.71 6.47
N ILE A 123 -0.57 -16.60 6.59
CA ILE A 123 0.19 -17.08 7.77
C ILE A 123 -0.29 -16.38 9.04
N ARG A 124 -0.53 -15.08 8.99
CA ARG A 124 -0.94 -14.30 10.14
C ARG A 124 -2.34 -14.66 10.63
N LEU A 125 -3.26 -14.98 9.73
CA LEU A 125 -4.69 -15.15 10.04
C LEU A 125 -5.13 -16.61 10.11
N LYS A 126 -4.75 -17.44 9.15
CA LYS A 126 -5.10 -18.86 9.04
C LYS A 126 -3.95 -19.67 8.44
N PRO A 127 -2.87 -19.92 9.20
CA PRO A 127 -1.66 -20.54 8.67
C PRO A 127 -1.89 -21.99 8.20
N GLU A 128 -1.27 -22.34 7.07
CA GLU A 128 -1.11 -23.73 6.60
C GLU A 128 0.36 -24.13 6.71
N SER A 129 0.61 -25.45 6.82
CA SER A 129 1.95 -25.99 7.14
C SER A 129 3.03 -25.65 6.12
N THR A 130 2.66 -25.36 4.88
CA THR A 130 3.57 -25.04 3.77
C THR A 130 3.82 -23.54 3.58
N ASP A 131 3.00 -22.68 4.15
CA ASP A 131 3.03 -21.23 3.88
C ASP A 131 4.39 -20.62 4.20
N SER A 132 4.97 -20.95 5.36
CA SER A 132 6.27 -20.41 5.77
C SER A 132 7.39 -20.84 4.82
N LEU A 133 7.38 -22.07 4.33
CA LEU A 133 8.38 -22.55 3.39
C LEU A 133 8.26 -21.86 2.04
N ILE A 134 7.04 -21.62 1.56
CA ILE A 134 6.78 -20.88 0.32
C ILE A 134 7.32 -19.46 0.42
N LEU A 135 7.11 -18.76 1.54
CA LEU A 135 7.66 -17.41 1.73
C LEU A 135 9.19 -17.39 1.88
N ILE A 136 9.78 -18.42 2.47
CA ILE A 136 11.24 -18.55 2.55
C ILE A 136 11.83 -18.74 1.14
N HIS A 137 11.24 -19.61 0.31
CA HIS A 137 11.66 -19.77 -1.10
C HIS A 137 11.47 -18.47 -1.90
N SER A 138 10.36 -17.75 -1.69
CA SER A 138 10.13 -16.43 -2.30
C SER A 138 11.21 -15.43 -1.93
N SER A 139 11.64 -15.45 -0.66
CA SER A 139 12.71 -14.58 -0.15
C SER A 139 14.07 -14.94 -0.76
N GLU A 140 14.35 -16.23 -0.99
CA GLU A 140 15.54 -16.66 -1.71
C GLU A 140 15.50 -16.23 -3.18
N SER A 141 14.35 -16.37 -3.84
CA SER A 141 14.14 -15.92 -5.23
C SER A 141 14.33 -14.41 -5.36
N LEU A 142 13.78 -13.60 -4.44
CA LEU A 142 14.01 -12.15 -4.41
C LEU A 142 15.48 -11.83 -4.16
N SER A 143 16.13 -12.53 -3.22
CA SER A 143 17.53 -12.34 -2.88
C SER A 143 18.47 -12.65 -4.07
N SER A 144 18.06 -13.52 -5.01
CA SER A 144 18.85 -13.83 -6.21
C SER A 144 19.04 -12.64 -7.14
N ARG A 145 18.16 -11.62 -7.05
CA ARG A 145 18.24 -10.37 -7.80
C ARG A 145 19.16 -9.32 -7.17
N PHE A 146 19.71 -9.60 -5.99
CA PHE A 146 20.66 -8.72 -5.31
C PHE A 146 22.06 -8.84 -5.88
N SER A 147 22.67 -7.70 -6.22
CA SER A 147 24.09 -7.63 -6.59
C SER A 147 24.93 -7.09 -5.44
N PRO A 148 25.88 -7.83 -4.90
CA PRO A 148 26.79 -7.31 -3.88
C PRO A 148 27.63 -6.12 -4.34
N LYS A 149 27.96 -6.03 -5.63
CA LYS A 149 28.68 -4.90 -6.22
C LYS A 149 27.84 -3.64 -6.23
N VAL A 150 26.57 -3.77 -6.65
CA VAL A 150 25.62 -2.65 -6.67
C VAL A 150 25.07 -2.36 -5.28
N GLY A 151 24.94 -3.36 -4.42
CA GLY A 151 24.37 -3.25 -3.09
C GLY A 151 22.85 -3.09 -3.07
N LEU A 152 22.15 -3.47 -4.15
CA LEU A 152 20.72 -3.32 -4.34
C LEU A 152 20.13 -4.55 -5.04
N ILE A 153 18.81 -4.71 -4.92
CA ILE A 153 17.99 -5.67 -5.67
C ILE A 153 17.57 -5.00 -6.99
N ARG A 154 17.85 -5.65 -8.12
CA ARG A 154 17.45 -5.17 -9.44
C ARG A 154 15.94 -5.26 -9.62
N SER A 155 15.30 -4.19 -10.11
CA SER A 155 13.83 -4.14 -10.20
C SER A 155 13.30 -4.94 -11.38
N TRP A 156 13.78 -4.68 -12.61
CA TRP A 156 13.35 -5.36 -13.84
C TRP A 156 14.51 -5.54 -14.83
N ASP A 157 14.25 -6.22 -15.93
CA ASP A 157 15.26 -6.58 -16.95
C ASP A 157 14.91 -6.01 -18.35
N PHE A 158 14.07 -4.98 -18.42
CA PHE A 158 13.67 -4.31 -19.66
C PHE A 158 14.13 -2.84 -19.67
N GLY A 159 14.01 -2.20 -20.87
CA GLY A 159 14.43 -0.80 -21.07
C GLY A 159 15.95 -0.65 -21.26
N ASP A 160 16.40 0.60 -21.35
CA ASP A 160 17.79 0.94 -21.68
C ASP A 160 18.68 1.15 -20.44
N TRP A 161 18.21 0.74 -19.25
CA TRP A 161 18.93 0.84 -17.99
C TRP A 161 19.84 -0.37 -17.75
N SER A 162 21.08 -0.11 -17.34
CA SER A 162 22.04 -1.20 -17.05
C SER A 162 21.65 -2.01 -15.81
N TYR A 163 21.23 -1.32 -14.74
CA TYR A 163 20.77 -1.94 -13.51
C TYR A 163 19.70 -1.06 -12.82
N PRO A 164 18.45 -1.14 -13.28
CA PRO A 164 17.39 -0.28 -12.78
C PRO A 164 16.92 -0.72 -11.39
N VAL A 165 16.74 0.28 -10.54
CA VAL A 165 16.12 0.14 -9.21
C VAL A 165 15.06 1.22 -9.06
N ILE A 166 13.85 0.85 -8.66
CA ILE A 166 12.77 1.80 -8.42
C ILE A 166 12.43 1.89 -6.94
N ILE A 167 11.83 3.00 -6.55
CA ILE A 167 11.48 3.27 -5.15
C ILE A 167 10.51 2.23 -4.58
N ASP A 168 9.66 1.66 -5.42
CA ASP A 168 8.69 0.60 -5.11
C ASP A 168 9.34 -0.62 -4.45
N ASN A 169 10.62 -0.89 -4.76
CA ASN A 169 11.35 -2.02 -4.20
C ASN A 169 11.44 -1.99 -2.66
N MET A 170 11.33 -0.80 -2.07
CA MET A 170 11.26 -0.66 -0.60
C MET A 170 10.13 -1.48 0.02
N MET A 171 9.02 -1.68 -0.72
CA MET A 171 7.87 -2.44 -0.26
C MET A 171 8.11 -3.95 -0.22
N ASN A 172 9.07 -4.44 -1.01
CA ASN A 172 9.39 -5.87 -1.09
C ASN A 172 10.38 -6.34 0.00
N LEU A 173 10.96 -5.40 0.74
CA LEU A 173 11.96 -5.70 1.78
C LEU A 173 11.35 -6.34 3.04
N GLU A 174 10.07 -6.12 3.30
CA GLU A 174 9.39 -6.67 4.48
C GLU A 174 9.46 -8.20 4.51
N MET A 175 9.25 -8.84 3.37
CA MET A 175 9.38 -10.29 3.24
C MET A 175 10.79 -10.78 3.60
N LEU A 176 11.84 -10.03 3.25
CA LEU A 176 13.21 -10.38 3.60
C LEU A 176 13.48 -10.22 5.10
N PHE A 177 13.00 -9.16 5.72
CA PHE A 177 13.10 -9.00 7.18
C PHE A 177 12.39 -10.14 7.89
N TRP A 178 11.17 -10.46 7.49
CA TRP A 178 10.39 -11.58 8.02
C TRP A 178 11.15 -12.91 7.86
N ALA A 179 11.68 -13.21 6.68
CA ALA A 179 12.43 -14.44 6.43
C ALA A 179 13.68 -14.56 7.31
N SER A 180 14.38 -13.43 7.54
CA SER A 180 15.53 -13.40 8.46
C SER A 180 15.14 -13.78 9.89
N GLU A 181 14.01 -13.29 10.37
CA GLU A 181 13.49 -13.62 11.71
C GLU A 181 13.05 -15.09 11.80
N GLN A 182 12.36 -15.61 10.78
CA GLN A 182 11.87 -16.99 10.78
C GLN A 182 13.00 -18.03 10.69
N THR A 183 14.05 -17.71 9.94
CA THR A 183 15.14 -18.67 9.67
C THR A 183 16.38 -18.45 10.51
N ASN A 184 16.49 -17.34 11.25
CA ASN A 184 17.70 -16.85 11.89
C ASN A 184 18.87 -16.69 10.89
N ASN A 185 18.60 -16.53 9.60
CA ASN A 185 19.61 -16.30 8.57
C ASN A 185 19.79 -14.79 8.35
N PRO A 186 20.94 -14.20 8.71
CA PRO A 186 21.17 -12.77 8.60
C PRO A 186 21.25 -12.27 7.16
N LYS A 187 21.49 -13.14 6.16
CA LYS A 187 21.59 -12.81 4.74
C LYS A 187 20.43 -11.94 4.26
N TYR A 188 19.20 -12.32 4.59
CA TYR A 188 18.00 -11.60 4.13
C TYR A 188 17.94 -10.18 4.72
N ARG A 189 18.20 -10.05 6.02
CA ARG A 189 18.26 -8.76 6.70
C ARG A 189 19.37 -7.86 6.16
N GLU A 190 20.54 -8.42 5.88
CA GLU A 190 21.70 -7.70 5.33
C GLU A 190 21.39 -7.16 3.92
N ILE A 191 20.75 -7.96 3.08
CA ILE A 191 20.27 -7.54 1.75
C ILE A 191 19.28 -6.39 1.87
N ALA A 192 18.28 -6.52 2.74
CA ALA A 192 17.24 -5.50 2.94
C ALA A 192 17.85 -4.17 3.45
N ILE A 193 18.76 -4.22 4.41
CA ILE A 193 19.46 -3.04 4.94
C ILE A 193 20.34 -2.41 3.87
N SER A 194 21.14 -3.20 3.14
CA SER A 194 21.98 -2.69 2.05
C SER A 194 21.15 -1.96 1.00
N HIS A 195 20.01 -2.55 0.63
CA HIS A 195 19.08 -1.94 -0.32
C HIS A 195 18.51 -0.62 0.22
N ALA A 196 17.99 -0.60 1.44
CA ALA A 196 17.40 0.57 2.06
C ALA A 196 18.41 1.72 2.21
N ASP A 197 19.63 1.44 2.68
CA ASP A 197 20.69 2.44 2.84
C ASP A 197 21.08 3.10 1.51
N LYS A 198 21.26 2.29 0.47
CA LYS A 198 21.65 2.82 -0.85
C LYS A 198 20.51 3.54 -1.54
N THR A 199 19.27 3.10 -1.35
CA THR A 199 18.07 3.79 -1.78
C THR A 199 17.96 5.16 -1.08
N LEU A 200 18.15 5.23 0.23
CA LEU A 200 18.12 6.50 0.97
C LEU A 200 19.16 7.50 0.42
N LYS A 201 20.35 7.02 0.11
CA LYS A 201 21.43 7.85 -0.40
C LYS A 201 21.18 8.39 -1.80
N ASN A 202 20.53 7.63 -2.69
CA ASN A 202 20.53 7.92 -4.12
C ASN A 202 19.16 8.27 -4.69
N HIS A 203 18.05 7.77 -4.11
CA HIS A 203 16.71 7.97 -4.66
C HIS A 203 16.01 9.24 -4.16
N PHE A 204 16.58 9.94 -3.19
CA PHE A 204 15.94 11.16 -2.65
C PHE A 204 16.74 12.40 -3.00
N ARG A 205 16.01 13.48 -3.29
CA ARG A 205 16.53 14.83 -3.43
C ARG A 205 16.66 15.47 -2.03
N ALA A 206 17.24 16.66 -1.97
CA ALA A 206 17.46 17.36 -0.70
C ALA A 206 16.15 17.69 0.06
N ASP A 207 15.06 17.86 -0.66
CA ASP A 207 13.71 18.10 -0.15
C ASP A 207 12.94 16.81 0.18
N MET A 208 13.59 15.66 0.05
CA MET A 208 13.02 14.32 0.24
C MET A 208 11.97 13.91 -0.80
N THR A 209 11.91 14.57 -1.95
CA THR A 209 11.21 14.01 -3.10
C THR A 209 12.00 12.89 -3.74
N SER A 210 11.31 11.81 -4.15
CA SER A 210 11.96 10.63 -4.70
C SER A 210 12.10 10.68 -6.22
N TYR A 211 13.24 10.20 -6.74
CA TYR A 211 13.30 9.69 -8.11
C TYR A 211 12.55 8.35 -8.16
N HIS A 212 11.76 8.14 -9.21
CA HIS A 212 11.15 6.83 -9.41
C HIS A 212 12.21 5.78 -9.72
N VAL A 213 13.06 6.04 -10.73
CA VAL A 213 14.11 5.13 -11.20
C VAL A 213 15.49 5.71 -10.93
N VAL A 214 16.36 4.90 -10.34
CA VAL A 214 17.81 5.14 -10.35
C VAL A 214 18.47 3.92 -10.99
N SER A 215 19.21 4.14 -12.08
CA SER A 215 20.01 3.09 -12.72
C SER A 215 21.44 3.13 -12.22
N TYR A 216 22.04 1.96 -12.13
CA TYR A 216 23.42 1.79 -11.67
C TYR A 216 24.24 1.03 -12.71
N LEU A 217 25.53 1.32 -12.78
CA LEU A 217 26.48 0.51 -13.53
C LEU A 217 26.67 -0.83 -12.81
N ALA A 218 26.35 -1.95 -13.46
CA ALA A 218 26.35 -3.27 -12.84
C ALA A 218 27.75 -3.70 -12.35
N ASP A 219 28.82 -3.21 -12.96
CA ASP A 219 30.20 -3.57 -12.66
C ASP A 219 30.82 -2.74 -11.52
N SER A 220 30.42 -1.48 -11.34
CA SER A 220 30.95 -0.58 -10.32
C SER A 220 29.97 -0.27 -9.18
N GLY A 221 28.67 -0.35 -9.46
CA GLY A 221 27.62 0.07 -8.54
C GLY A 221 27.49 1.59 -8.39
N GLU A 222 28.12 2.35 -9.29
CA GLU A 222 27.95 3.79 -9.40
C GLU A 222 26.60 4.14 -10.04
N VAL A 223 26.05 5.30 -9.72
CA VAL A 223 24.82 5.81 -10.34
C VAL A 223 25.09 6.11 -11.81
N GLU A 224 24.33 5.48 -12.69
CA GLU A 224 24.35 5.72 -14.12
C GLU A 224 23.42 6.86 -14.51
N SER A 225 22.17 6.83 -14.04
CA SER A 225 21.14 7.83 -14.31
C SER A 225 20.09 7.89 -13.21
N LYS A 226 19.35 9.00 -13.17
CA LYS A 226 18.20 9.20 -12.28
C LYS A 226 17.05 9.76 -13.08
N GLY A 227 15.85 9.23 -12.88
CA GLY A 227 14.68 9.67 -13.64
C GLY A 227 13.39 9.06 -13.18
N THR A 228 12.44 9.02 -14.09
CA THR A 228 11.11 8.44 -13.86
C THR A 228 10.69 7.51 -14.98
N PHE A 229 9.79 6.59 -14.67
CA PHE A 229 9.06 5.75 -15.63
C PHE A 229 7.55 5.98 -15.51
N GLN A 230 7.03 6.25 -14.30
CA GLN A 230 5.61 6.44 -14.05
C GLN A 230 5.25 7.87 -13.60
N GLY A 231 6.20 8.70 -13.19
CA GLY A 231 6.01 10.11 -12.84
C GLY A 231 5.94 11.01 -14.05
N TYR A 232 5.59 12.28 -13.83
CA TYR A 232 5.43 13.31 -14.86
C TYR A 232 6.74 13.65 -15.57
N ALA A 233 7.81 13.84 -14.80
CA ALA A 233 9.12 14.19 -15.30
C ALA A 233 10.23 13.67 -14.38
N ASP A 234 11.48 13.60 -14.87
CA ASP A 234 12.63 13.16 -14.07
C ASP A 234 12.85 14.03 -12.82
N SER A 235 12.39 15.27 -12.85
CA SER A 235 12.46 16.20 -11.72
C SER A 235 11.24 16.21 -10.82
N SER A 236 10.12 15.55 -11.22
CA SER A 236 8.86 15.58 -10.49
C SER A 236 8.83 14.63 -9.30
N ALA A 237 7.83 14.81 -8.45
CA ALA A 237 7.53 13.96 -7.32
C ALA A 237 6.27 13.13 -7.61
N TRP A 238 6.44 11.91 -8.10
CA TRP A 238 5.37 10.97 -8.34
C TRP A 238 4.68 10.57 -7.01
N ALA A 239 3.37 10.78 -6.90
CA ALA A 239 2.67 10.67 -5.62
C ALA A 239 2.77 9.27 -5.00
N ARG A 240 2.58 8.21 -5.78
CA ARG A 240 2.70 6.84 -5.29
C ARG A 240 4.14 6.49 -4.94
N GLY A 241 5.14 7.06 -5.63
CA GLY A 241 6.54 6.92 -5.26
C GLY A 241 6.87 7.52 -3.89
N GLN A 242 6.29 8.68 -3.56
CA GLN A 242 6.40 9.25 -2.22
C GLN A 242 5.71 8.38 -1.17
N ALA A 243 4.55 7.80 -1.50
CA ALA A 243 3.84 6.88 -0.63
C ALA A 243 4.65 5.59 -0.37
N TRP A 244 5.27 5.01 -1.40
CA TRP A 244 6.20 3.88 -1.24
C TRP A 244 7.38 4.22 -0.35
N GLY A 245 7.93 5.42 -0.50
CA GLY A 245 9.04 5.90 0.31
C GLY A 245 8.69 5.98 1.80
N VAL A 246 7.61 6.66 2.17
CA VAL A 246 7.21 6.79 3.58
C VAL A 246 6.85 5.44 4.20
N TYR A 247 6.14 4.57 3.46
CA TYR A 247 5.81 3.22 3.94
C TYR A 247 7.08 2.39 4.14
N GLY A 248 7.93 2.31 3.11
CA GLY A 248 9.13 1.48 3.12
C GLY A 248 10.10 1.86 4.25
N TYR A 249 10.34 3.16 4.50
CA TYR A 249 11.21 3.58 5.60
C TYR A 249 10.57 3.42 6.97
N THR A 250 9.27 3.59 7.11
CA THR A 250 8.54 3.27 8.35
C THR A 250 8.69 1.78 8.67
N MET A 251 8.48 0.92 7.70
CA MET A 251 8.65 -0.53 7.80
C MET A 251 10.11 -0.91 8.13
N CYS A 252 11.10 -0.33 7.43
CA CYS A 252 12.51 -0.57 7.74
C CYS A 252 12.86 -0.18 9.19
N TYR A 253 12.32 0.94 9.69
CA TYR A 253 12.48 1.31 11.09
C TYR A 253 11.84 0.29 12.04
N ARG A 254 10.67 -0.22 11.75
CA ARG A 254 10.01 -1.28 12.55
C ARG A 254 10.94 -2.44 12.83
N PHE A 255 11.63 -2.94 11.80
CA PHE A 255 12.52 -4.09 11.90
C PHE A 255 13.91 -3.77 12.44
N THR A 256 14.45 -2.58 12.15
CA THR A 256 15.88 -2.30 12.42
C THR A 256 16.13 -1.38 13.60
N LYS A 257 15.15 -0.52 13.91
CA LYS A 257 15.29 0.59 14.88
C LYS A 257 16.40 1.59 14.53
N GLN A 258 16.82 1.63 13.26
CA GLN A 258 17.81 2.61 12.80
C GLN A 258 17.17 3.99 12.69
N GLN A 259 17.72 4.96 13.43
CA GLN A 259 17.19 6.33 13.47
C GLN A 259 17.15 7.00 12.10
N SER A 260 18.13 6.72 11.23
CA SER A 260 18.16 7.26 9.86
C SER A 260 16.92 6.93 9.03
N TYR A 261 16.32 5.76 9.24
CA TYR A 261 15.09 5.36 8.55
C TYR A 261 13.86 6.07 9.12
N LEU A 262 13.80 6.23 10.44
CA LEU A 262 12.74 7.03 11.07
C LEU A 262 12.80 8.49 10.63
N ASP A 263 13.99 9.08 10.62
CA ASP A 263 14.20 10.46 10.16
C ASP A 263 13.79 10.64 8.69
N ALA A 264 14.09 9.65 7.84
CA ALA A 264 13.67 9.65 6.45
C ALA A 264 12.14 9.58 6.33
N ALA A 265 11.50 8.63 7.04
CA ALA A 265 10.05 8.49 7.06
C ALA A 265 9.35 9.79 7.49
N HIS A 266 9.82 10.45 8.56
CA HIS A 266 9.28 11.72 9.03
C HIS A 266 9.42 12.85 7.99
N LYS A 267 10.56 12.94 7.32
CA LYS A 267 10.79 13.98 6.29
C LYS A 267 9.92 13.76 5.06
N ILE A 268 9.77 12.51 4.61
CA ILE A 268 8.89 12.17 3.48
C ILE A 268 7.43 12.44 3.86
N ALA A 269 7.00 12.03 5.06
CA ALA A 269 5.66 12.33 5.58
C ALA A 269 5.39 13.83 5.64
N ARG A 270 6.38 14.62 6.07
CA ARG A 270 6.25 16.08 6.10
C ARG A 270 6.07 16.66 4.71
N PHE A 271 6.86 16.21 3.72
CA PHE A 271 6.66 16.63 2.33
C PHE A 271 5.21 16.35 1.87
N ILE A 272 4.69 15.13 2.08
CA ILE A 272 3.34 14.75 1.66
C ILE A 272 2.28 15.66 2.31
N ILE A 273 2.40 15.91 3.62
CA ILE A 273 1.45 16.74 4.38
C ILE A 273 1.49 18.20 3.93
N ASP A 274 2.69 18.75 3.69
CA ASP A 274 2.89 20.15 3.30
C ASP A 274 2.44 20.42 1.85
N HIS A 275 2.47 19.40 0.98
CA HIS A 275 2.04 19.49 -0.42
C HIS A 275 0.62 18.94 -0.66
N ARG A 276 -0.18 18.83 0.40
CA ARG A 276 -1.60 18.50 0.29
C ARG A 276 -2.30 19.45 -0.68
N PRO A 277 -3.24 18.97 -1.51
CA PRO A 277 -4.06 19.84 -2.35
C PRO A 277 -4.72 20.98 -1.54
N ALA A 278 -4.82 22.16 -2.12
CA ALA A 278 -5.35 23.36 -1.44
C ALA A 278 -6.85 23.25 -1.09
N THR A 279 -7.58 22.37 -1.73
CA THR A 279 -8.95 21.96 -1.37
C THR A 279 -8.91 21.10 -0.12
N ASN A 280 -10.01 21.00 0.65
CA ASN A 280 -10.08 20.10 1.81
C ASN A 280 -10.03 18.61 1.43
N ASP A 281 -9.48 18.28 0.30
CA ASP A 281 -9.27 16.96 -0.24
C ASP A 281 -7.89 16.45 0.17
N TYR A 282 -7.83 15.25 0.74
CA TYR A 282 -6.61 14.60 1.22
C TYR A 282 -6.03 13.61 0.22
N ILE A 283 -6.67 13.45 -0.94
CA ILE A 283 -6.22 12.54 -1.98
C ILE A 283 -5.27 13.30 -2.91
N PRO A 284 -4.01 12.86 -3.09
CA PRO A 284 -3.06 13.56 -3.94
C PRO A 284 -3.45 13.47 -5.41
N TYR A 285 -2.95 14.41 -6.22
CA TYR A 285 -2.86 14.20 -7.65
C TYR A 285 -1.87 13.08 -7.94
N TRP A 286 -1.95 12.47 -9.12
CA TRP A 286 -1.07 11.36 -9.51
C TRP A 286 0.44 11.72 -9.45
N ASP A 287 0.77 12.99 -9.60
CA ASP A 287 2.11 13.57 -9.43
C ASP A 287 1.97 14.96 -8.80
N TYR A 288 2.81 15.32 -7.84
CA TYR A 288 2.75 16.61 -7.15
C TYR A 288 3.09 17.79 -8.06
N ASP A 289 3.83 17.54 -9.16
CA ASP A 289 4.22 18.52 -10.16
C ASP A 289 3.43 18.37 -11.46
N ALA A 290 2.30 17.68 -11.45
CA ALA A 290 1.48 17.48 -12.64
C ALA A 290 1.04 18.82 -13.25
N PRO A 291 1.15 19.01 -14.60
CA PRO A 291 1.18 20.34 -15.21
C PRO A 291 -0.17 21.05 -15.24
N LYS A 292 -1.27 20.33 -15.03
CA LYS A 292 -2.63 20.90 -15.12
C LYS A 292 -3.36 20.93 -13.77
N ILE A 293 -2.66 20.82 -12.65
CA ILE A 293 -3.28 21.00 -11.33
C ILE A 293 -4.02 22.36 -11.31
N PRO A 294 -5.31 22.43 -10.88
CA PRO A 294 -6.09 21.40 -10.19
C PRO A 294 -6.88 20.44 -11.07
N ASN A 295 -6.72 20.43 -12.38
CA ASN A 295 -7.49 19.60 -13.33
C ASN A 295 -6.72 18.33 -13.74
N GLU A 296 -6.06 17.70 -12.79
CA GLU A 296 -5.34 16.44 -12.95
C GLU A 296 -6.07 15.31 -12.21
N PRO A 297 -5.94 14.03 -12.64
CA PRO A 297 -6.50 12.90 -11.92
C PRO A 297 -5.94 12.77 -10.50
N ARG A 298 -6.81 12.35 -9.59
CA ARG A 298 -6.44 11.96 -8.24
C ARG A 298 -5.93 10.51 -8.23
N ASP A 299 -5.10 10.19 -7.27
CA ASP A 299 -4.61 8.81 -7.09
C ASP A 299 -4.99 8.27 -5.70
N ALA A 300 -6.14 7.58 -5.65
CA ALA A 300 -6.61 6.92 -4.43
C ALA A 300 -5.60 5.88 -3.92
N SER A 301 -4.82 5.25 -4.82
CA SER A 301 -3.81 4.27 -4.42
C SER A 301 -2.67 4.91 -3.62
N ALA A 302 -2.17 6.07 -4.05
CA ALA A 302 -1.16 6.82 -3.30
C ALA A 302 -1.68 7.29 -1.94
N ALA A 303 -2.95 7.70 -1.87
CA ALA A 303 -3.60 8.06 -0.61
C ALA A 303 -3.71 6.87 0.35
N ALA A 304 -4.17 5.71 -0.12
CA ALA A 304 -4.34 4.50 0.68
C ALA A 304 -3.01 4.03 1.29
N VAL A 305 -1.94 3.96 0.48
CA VAL A 305 -0.59 3.62 0.95
C VAL A 305 -0.09 4.65 1.98
N THR A 306 -0.30 5.94 1.72
CA THR A 306 0.10 7.01 2.65
C THR A 306 -0.64 6.89 3.98
N ALA A 307 -1.95 6.64 3.97
CA ALA A 307 -2.73 6.46 5.19
C ALA A 307 -2.21 5.27 6.02
N SER A 308 -1.97 4.13 5.37
CA SER A 308 -1.43 2.96 6.04
C SER A 308 -0.05 3.22 6.66
N ALA A 309 0.83 3.90 5.94
CA ALA A 309 2.16 4.28 6.43
C ALA A 309 2.10 5.25 7.62
N LEU A 310 1.26 6.29 7.53
CA LEU A 310 1.15 7.30 8.58
C LEU A 310 0.53 6.75 9.86
N LEU A 311 -0.42 5.81 9.76
CA LEU A 311 -0.97 5.14 10.95
C LEU A 311 0.11 4.32 11.69
N GLU A 312 0.98 3.64 10.98
CA GLU A 312 2.11 2.97 11.63
C GLU A 312 3.12 3.99 12.18
N LEU A 313 3.48 5.01 11.38
CA LEU A 313 4.45 6.04 11.75
C LEU A 313 3.98 6.86 12.96
N SER A 314 2.68 6.99 13.19
CA SER A 314 2.10 7.69 14.33
C SER A 314 2.51 7.10 15.68
N GLY A 315 2.86 5.81 15.70
CA GLY A 315 3.40 5.13 16.87
C GLY A 315 4.89 5.37 17.14
N TYR A 316 5.57 6.15 16.27
CA TYR A 316 7.00 6.41 16.36
C TYR A 316 7.26 7.93 16.41
N GLY A 317 8.04 8.38 17.38
CA GLY A 317 8.35 9.80 17.57
C GLY A 317 7.62 10.44 18.76
N ASP A 318 7.50 11.77 18.76
CA ASP A 318 6.79 12.45 19.81
C ASP A 318 5.25 12.42 19.66
N LYS A 319 4.53 12.60 20.79
CA LYS A 319 3.07 12.51 20.82
C LYS A 319 2.39 13.48 19.86
N LYS A 320 2.86 14.73 19.76
CA LYS A 320 2.24 15.76 18.92
C LYS A 320 2.34 15.39 17.44
N GLN A 321 3.49 14.89 17.02
CA GLN A 321 3.73 14.44 15.66
C GLN A 321 2.91 13.18 15.34
N GLY A 322 2.84 12.23 16.29
CA GLY A 322 2.00 11.04 16.15
C GLY A 322 0.52 11.38 15.98
N GLU A 323 0.00 12.31 16.79
CA GLU A 323 -1.38 12.80 16.65
C GLU A 323 -1.64 13.51 15.32
N GLU A 324 -0.66 14.24 14.77
CA GLU A 324 -0.76 14.87 13.45
C GLU A 324 -0.89 13.82 12.35
N TYR A 325 -0.02 12.80 12.36
CA TYR A 325 -0.03 11.71 11.40
C TYR A 325 -1.33 10.90 11.47
N PHE A 326 -1.76 10.56 12.68
CA PHE A 326 -3.02 9.85 12.88
C PHE A 326 -4.20 10.62 12.28
N ARG A 327 -4.33 11.92 12.62
CA ARG A 327 -5.41 12.77 12.09
C ARG A 327 -5.37 12.93 10.58
N TYR A 328 -4.16 13.06 10.01
CA TYR A 328 -4.02 13.16 8.56
C TYR A 328 -4.46 11.86 7.87
N ALA A 329 -4.05 10.71 8.39
CA ALA A 329 -4.47 9.39 7.89
C ALA A 329 -5.99 9.16 8.08
N GLU A 330 -6.56 9.54 9.21
CA GLU A 330 -8.01 9.47 9.45
C GLU A 330 -8.78 10.28 8.41
N ASN A 331 -8.31 11.49 8.06
CA ASN A 331 -8.94 12.32 7.04
C ASN A 331 -8.84 11.69 5.64
N ILE A 332 -7.70 11.07 5.30
CA ILE A 332 -7.57 10.28 4.06
C ILE A 332 -8.61 9.16 4.06
N LEU A 333 -8.70 8.37 5.14
CA LEU A 333 -9.63 7.25 5.22
C LEU A 333 -11.09 7.71 5.11
N LYS A 334 -11.47 8.78 5.78
CA LYS A 334 -12.81 9.38 5.67
C LYS A 334 -13.13 9.82 4.23
N GLN A 335 -12.15 10.42 3.55
CA GLN A 335 -12.30 10.82 2.15
C GLN A 335 -12.43 9.61 1.23
N LEU A 336 -11.56 8.60 1.37
CA LEU A 336 -11.63 7.35 0.60
C LEU A 336 -12.93 6.56 0.88
N SER A 337 -13.54 6.75 2.04
CA SER A 337 -14.81 6.14 2.44
C SER A 337 -16.04 6.97 2.04
N SER A 338 -15.86 8.12 1.37
CA SER A 338 -16.96 8.94 0.87
C SER A 338 -17.56 8.39 -0.41
N GLU A 339 -18.77 8.85 -0.77
CA GLU A 339 -19.45 8.48 -2.03
C GLU A 339 -18.63 8.83 -3.29
N GLU A 340 -17.64 9.72 -3.18
CA GLU A 340 -16.76 10.09 -4.28
C GLU A 340 -15.73 9.00 -4.59
N TYR A 341 -15.24 8.28 -3.57
CA TYR A 341 -14.14 7.31 -3.73
C TYR A 341 -14.54 5.87 -3.41
N LEU A 342 -15.52 5.64 -2.55
CA LEU A 342 -16.00 4.31 -2.21
C LEU A 342 -17.10 3.89 -3.19
N ALA A 343 -16.87 2.82 -3.92
CA ALA A 343 -17.85 2.27 -4.85
C ALA A 343 -19.10 1.78 -4.10
N LYS A 344 -20.28 1.98 -4.70
CA LYS A 344 -21.53 1.42 -4.16
C LYS A 344 -21.55 -0.08 -4.32
N GLU A 345 -22.26 -0.74 -3.40
CA GLU A 345 -22.42 -2.19 -3.46
C GLU A 345 -22.95 -2.67 -4.81
N GLY A 346 -22.23 -3.63 -5.42
CA GLY A 346 -22.56 -4.20 -6.72
C GLY A 346 -22.14 -3.35 -7.93
N GLU A 347 -21.49 -2.22 -7.73
CA GLU A 347 -20.91 -1.39 -8.79
C GLU A 347 -19.40 -1.65 -8.95
N ASN A 348 -18.75 -0.97 -9.89
CA ASN A 348 -17.29 -0.98 -10.10
C ASN A 348 -16.69 -2.39 -10.23
N HIS A 349 -17.44 -3.36 -10.76
CA HIS A 349 -17.05 -4.78 -10.84
C HIS A 349 -16.59 -5.39 -9.50
N GLY A 350 -16.94 -4.77 -8.38
CA GLY A 350 -16.55 -5.23 -7.04
C GLY A 350 -15.20 -4.72 -6.54
N PHE A 351 -14.50 -3.85 -7.29
CA PHE A 351 -13.40 -3.06 -6.71
C PHE A 351 -13.95 -2.07 -5.69
N ILE A 352 -13.21 -1.88 -4.61
CA ILE A 352 -13.63 -1.07 -3.46
C ILE A 352 -13.53 0.42 -3.78
N LEU A 353 -12.35 0.85 -4.27
CA LEU A 353 -12.06 2.26 -4.52
C LEU A 353 -12.18 2.64 -5.99
N LEU A 354 -12.58 3.88 -6.21
CA LEU A 354 -12.59 4.59 -7.49
C LEU A 354 -11.31 5.46 -7.60
N HIS A 355 -11.09 6.06 -8.79
CA HIS A 355 -10.19 7.19 -9.00
C HIS A 355 -8.72 6.97 -8.63
N SER A 356 -8.12 5.89 -9.14
CA SER A 356 -6.68 5.66 -9.06
C SER A 356 -5.97 5.88 -10.39
N VAL A 357 -4.64 6.05 -10.35
CA VAL A 357 -3.80 6.17 -11.55
C VAL A 357 -2.66 5.15 -11.51
N GLY A 358 -2.67 4.20 -12.45
CA GLY A 358 -1.60 3.21 -12.61
C GLY A 358 -0.32 3.84 -13.19
N SER A 359 -0.39 4.29 -14.44
CA SER A 359 0.73 4.95 -15.11
C SER A 359 0.26 5.98 -16.13
N PHE A 360 0.25 7.25 -15.75
CA PHE A 360 -0.20 8.34 -16.60
C PHE A 360 0.65 8.51 -17.89
N PRO A 361 2.00 8.47 -17.83
CA PRO A 361 2.83 8.61 -19.03
C PRO A 361 2.59 7.53 -20.09
N HIS A 362 2.14 6.34 -19.66
CA HIS A 362 1.86 5.22 -20.53
C HIS A 362 0.38 5.12 -20.96
N ASN A 363 -0.43 6.13 -20.62
CA ASN A 363 -1.88 6.11 -20.85
C ASN A 363 -2.53 4.81 -20.35
N SER A 364 -2.10 4.34 -19.20
CA SER A 364 -2.52 3.07 -18.60
C SER A 364 -3.14 3.29 -17.24
N GLU A 365 -4.38 2.79 -17.08
CA GLU A 365 -5.08 2.81 -15.79
C GLU A 365 -5.20 4.24 -15.22
N ILE A 366 -5.79 5.15 -16.00
CA ILE A 366 -6.06 6.53 -15.58
C ILE A 366 -7.50 6.62 -15.12
N ASP A 367 -7.72 7.14 -13.91
CA ASP A 367 -9.04 7.31 -13.32
C ASP A 367 -9.85 6.00 -13.31
N THR A 368 -9.24 4.95 -12.76
CA THR A 368 -9.80 3.59 -12.74
C THR A 368 -9.52 2.91 -11.39
N PRO A 369 -10.31 1.89 -11.00
CA PRO A 369 -10.00 1.11 -9.80
C PRO A 369 -8.69 0.33 -9.97
N LEU A 370 -7.99 0.14 -8.85
CA LEU A 370 -6.76 -0.65 -8.80
C LEU A 370 -6.77 -1.55 -7.55
N ASN A 371 -6.48 -2.84 -7.73
CA ASN A 371 -6.53 -3.82 -6.65
C ASN A 371 -5.55 -3.51 -5.49
N TYR A 372 -4.44 -2.84 -5.76
CA TYR A 372 -3.51 -2.41 -4.71
C TYR A 372 -4.00 -1.17 -3.95
N ALA A 373 -4.86 -0.33 -4.55
CA ALA A 373 -5.56 0.71 -3.81
C ALA A 373 -6.48 0.09 -2.75
N ASP A 374 -7.24 -0.93 -3.15
CA ASP A 374 -8.14 -1.68 -2.26
C ASP A 374 -7.38 -2.36 -1.11
N TYR A 375 -6.24 -2.99 -1.43
CA TYR A 375 -5.41 -3.66 -0.43
C TYR A 375 -4.90 -2.69 0.65
N TYR A 376 -4.27 -1.59 0.24
CA TYR A 376 -3.70 -0.64 1.20
C TYR A 376 -4.77 0.16 1.93
N TYR A 377 -5.94 0.36 1.32
CA TYR A 377 -7.10 0.92 2.01
C TYR A 377 -7.56 0.02 3.15
N LEU A 378 -7.75 -1.27 2.90
CA LEU A 378 -8.14 -2.24 3.93
C LEU A 378 -7.07 -2.41 5.01
N GLU A 379 -5.79 -2.41 4.64
CA GLU A 379 -4.69 -2.42 5.60
C GLU A 379 -4.72 -1.17 6.50
N ALA A 380 -4.94 0.00 5.92
CA ALA A 380 -5.07 1.24 6.67
C ALA A 380 -6.30 1.23 7.58
N MET A 381 -7.46 0.72 7.13
CA MET A 381 -8.65 0.54 7.94
C MET A 381 -8.39 -0.38 9.14
N LYS A 382 -7.65 -1.48 8.93
CA LYS A 382 -7.25 -2.38 10.03
C LYS A 382 -6.33 -1.70 11.04
N ARG A 383 -5.30 -0.99 10.57
CA ARG A 383 -4.39 -0.23 11.43
C ARG A 383 -5.14 0.86 12.21
N TYR A 384 -6.08 1.54 11.57
CA TYR A 384 -6.91 2.56 12.22
C TYR A 384 -7.76 1.96 13.34
N LYS A 385 -8.45 0.83 13.07
CA LYS A 385 -9.23 0.09 14.08
C LYS A 385 -8.36 -0.26 15.28
N ASP A 386 -7.18 -0.86 15.06
CA ASP A 386 -6.29 -1.28 16.13
C ASP A 386 -5.82 -0.13 17.03
N LEU A 387 -5.56 1.05 16.45
CA LEU A 387 -5.15 2.24 17.20
C LEU A 387 -6.30 2.81 18.01
N LYS A 388 -7.52 2.86 17.46
CA LYS A 388 -8.73 3.31 18.17
C LYS A 388 -9.11 2.39 19.34
N GLU A 389 -8.96 1.07 19.17
CA GLU A 389 -9.24 0.09 20.22
C GLU A 389 -8.23 0.18 21.38
N LYS A 390 -6.99 0.56 21.11
CA LYS A 390 -5.97 0.78 22.14
C LYS A 390 -6.16 2.09 22.92
N SER A 391 -7.13 2.91 22.55
CA SER A 391 -7.44 4.22 23.18
C SER A 391 -6.27 5.22 23.18
N ASP A 392 -5.36 5.08 22.24
CA ASP A 392 -4.18 5.96 22.15
C ASP A 392 -4.50 7.29 21.43
N TYR A 393 -5.71 7.43 20.81
CA TYR A 393 -6.14 8.60 20.04
C TYR A 393 -7.62 8.96 20.24
#